data_6c80cf7971e107cf8fb966586c24a48e
#
_entry.id   6c80cf7971e107cf8fb966586c24a48e
#
_cell.length_a   1.000
_cell.length_b   1.000
_cell.length_c   1.000
_cell.angle_alpha   90.00
_cell.angle_beta   90.00
_cell.angle_gamma   90.00
#
_symmetry.space_group_name_H-M   'P 1'
#
loop_
_entity.id
_entity.type
_entity.pdbx_description
1 polymer ?
#
loop_
_entity_poly.entity_id
_entity_poly.type
_entity_poly.pdbx_seq_one_letter_code
_entity_poly.pdbx_strand_id
1 'polypeptide(L)'
;VDEERNHYGASFYDVIIKDLIPMVDKTFRTYTDREHRAMAGLSWGGCQTFNTVLPHMDKFSALGTFSGALFGVDVKTCFNGVFADAEKYNKNIHYMFMGCGSEENFGTEKMAQQLNELGIKLDVYVSPGTHHEWLTWRRCFKEFVPHLFKW
;
A
#
# COMPACT_ATOMS: atom_id res chain seq x y z
N VAL A 1 16.68 -4.19 14.76
CA VAL A 1 15.59 -3.94 13.83
C VAL A 1 15.99 -4.62 12.54
N ASP A 2 15.27 -5.67 12.16
CA ASP A 2 15.59 -6.48 11.01
C ASP A 2 15.38 -5.70 9.71
N GLU A 3 16.40 -5.01 9.26
CA GLU A 3 16.48 -4.52 7.87
C GLU A 3 16.24 -5.66 6.87
N GLU A 4 16.66 -6.89 7.20
CA GLU A 4 16.44 -8.07 6.36
C GLU A 4 14.97 -8.42 6.14
N ARG A 5 14.07 -8.25 7.12
CA ARG A 5 12.64 -8.54 6.94
C ARG A 5 11.93 -7.50 6.08
N ASN A 6 12.41 -6.28 6.05
CA ASN A 6 11.89 -5.25 5.15
C ASN A 6 12.44 -5.37 3.72
N HIS A 7 13.47 -6.19 3.51
CA HIS A 7 13.99 -6.52 2.19
C HIS A 7 13.15 -7.56 1.42
N TYR A 8 12.10 -8.12 2.02
CA TYR A 8 11.17 -8.98 1.28
C TYR A 8 10.46 -8.18 0.19
N GLY A 9 11.01 -8.27 -1.02
CA GLY A 9 10.52 -7.52 -2.17
C GLY A 9 11.38 -6.33 -2.59
N ALA A 10 12.55 -6.11 -1.97
CA ALA A 10 13.45 -5.02 -2.36
C ALA A 10 13.93 -5.09 -3.82
N SER A 11 14.00 -6.28 -4.40
CA SER A 11 14.26 -6.45 -5.84
C SER A 11 12.99 -6.31 -6.70
N PHE A 12 11.80 -6.44 -6.10
CA PHE A 12 10.54 -6.40 -6.84
C PHE A 12 10.19 -5.00 -7.31
N TYR A 13 10.52 -3.96 -6.54
CA TYR A 13 10.28 -2.58 -6.98
C TYR A 13 11.06 -2.24 -8.25
N ASP A 14 12.27 -2.78 -8.41
CA ASP A 14 13.06 -2.57 -9.63
C ASP A 14 12.35 -3.11 -10.87
N VAL A 15 11.76 -4.30 -10.76
CA VAL A 15 10.95 -4.88 -11.85
C VAL A 15 9.73 -3.99 -12.14
N ILE A 16 9.03 -3.50 -11.12
CA ILE A 16 7.87 -2.62 -11.31
C ILE A 16 8.28 -1.30 -11.98
N ILE A 17 9.31 -0.65 -11.43
CA ILE A 17 9.68 0.71 -11.85
C ILE A 17 10.46 0.73 -13.14
N LYS A 18 11.40 -0.22 -13.33
CA LYS A 18 12.34 -0.21 -14.46
C LYS A 18 11.84 -0.99 -15.67
N ASP A 19 11.03 -2.02 -15.45
CA ASP A 19 10.59 -2.93 -16.52
C ASP A 19 9.09 -2.84 -16.79
N LEU A 20 8.25 -3.07 -15.79
CA LEU A 20 6.81 -3.23 -15.98
C LEU A 20 6.13 -1.91 -16.37
N ILE A 21 6.34 -0.84 -15.62
CA ILE A 21 5.73 0.46 -15.93
C ILE A 21 6.13 0.92 -17.34
N PRO A 22 7.42 0.99 -17.71
CA PRO A 22 7.81 1.40 -19.05
C PRO A 22 7.27 0.49 -20.17
N MET A 23 7.18 -0.82 -19.90
CA MET A 23 6.64 -1.78 -20.87
C MET A 23 5.14 -1.55 -21.09
N VAL A 24 4.37 -1.39 -20.00
CA VAL A 24 2.92 -1.13 -20.08
C VAL A 24 2.64 0.21 -20.76
N ASP A 25 3.31 1.27 -20.32
CA ASP A 25 3.13 2.62 -20.87
C ASP A 25 3.48 2.69 -22.36
N LYS A 26 4.43 1.88 -22.83
CA LYS A 26 4.80 1.80 -24.24
C LYS A 26 3.85 0.92 -25.07
N THR A 27 3.28 -0.12 -24.46
CA THR A 27 2.57 -1.18 -25.20
C THR A 27 1.07 -0.98 -25.24
N PHE A 28 0.51 -0.42 -24.16
CA PHE A 28 -0.94 -0.31 -23.98
C PHE A 28 -1.37 1.16 -23.99
N ARG A 29 -2.64 1.39 -24.31
CA ARG A 29 -3.25 2.73 -24.20
C ARG A 29 -3.64 3.00 -22.76
N THR A 30 -2.68 3.49 -21.98
CA THR A 30 -2.85 3.83 -20.57
C THR A 30 -2.56 5.31 -20.36
N TYR A 31 -3.08 5.86 -19.27
CA TYR A 31 -2.57 7.11 -18.74
C TYR A 31 -1.22 6.85 -18.10
N THR A 32 -0.18 7.61 -18.48
CA THR A 32 1.20 7.36 -18.07
C THR A 32 1.66 8.21 -16.89
N ASP A 33 0.81 9.12 -16.44
CA ASP A 33 1.10 10.01 -15.32
C ASP A 33 0.83 9.33 -13.96
N ARG A 34 1.39 9.90 -12.91
CA ARG A 34 1.23 9.39 -11.55
C ARG A 34 -0.21 9.43 -11.03
N GLU A 35 -0.99 10.43 -11.45
CA GLU A 35 -2.35 10.63 -10.97
C GLU A 35 -3.30 9.48 -11.36
N HIS A 36 -2.92 8.74 -12.40
CA HIS A 36 -3.66 7.57 -12.88
C HIS A 36 -2.91 6.26 -12.59
N ARG A 37 -1.99 6.26 -11.63
CA ARG A 37 -1.25 5.05 -11.26
C ARG A 37 -1.41 4.74 -9.78
N ALA A 38 -1.92 3.55 -9.50
CA ALA A 38 -2.06 2.99 -8.16
C ALA A 38 -1.39 1.62 -8.09
N MET A 39 -0.99 1.21 -6.90
CA MET A 39 -0.52 -0.15 -6.66
C MET A 39 -1.24 -0.73 -5.46
N ALA A 40 -1.65 -1.99 -5.59
CA ALA A 40 -2.21 -2.74 -4.47
C ALA A 40 -1.68 -4.17 -4.45
N GLY A 41 -1.65 -4.76 -3.26
CA GLY A 41 -1.19 -6.12 -3.10
C GLY A 41 -1.78 -6.81 -1.88
N LEU A 42 -1.88 -8.14 -1.97
CA LEU A 42 -2.34 -8.98 -0.87
C LEU A 42 -1.15 -9.65 -0.17
N SER A 43 -1.26 -9.90 1.14
CA SER A 43 -0.24 -10.62 1.90
C SER A 43 1.16 -10.01 1.71
N TRP A 44 2.15 -10.77 1.24
CA TRP A 44 3.46 -10.27 0.85
C TRP A 44 3.40 -9.17 -0.23
N GLY A 45 2.43 -9.25 -1.14
CA GLY A 45 2.16 -8.20 -2.11
C GLY A 45 1.79 -6.87 -1.46
N GLY A 46 1.18 -6.86 -0.29
CA GLY A 46 0.95 -5.66 0.52
C GLY A 46 2.27 -5.04 1.00
N CYS A 47 3.19 -5.87 1.52
CA CYS A 47 4.53 -5.41 1.90
C CYS A 47 5.31 -4.87 0.68
N GLN A 48 5.22 -5.57 -0.46
CA GLN A 48 5.82 -5.11 -1.72
C GLN A 48 5.22 -3.78 -2.19
N THR A 49 3.92 -3.57 -1.98
CA THR A 49 3.26 -2.30 -2.28
C THR A 49 3.86 -1.16 -1.47
N PHE A 50 4.02 -1.32 -0.15
CA PHE A 50 4.70 -0.31 0.67
C PHE A 50 6.14 -0.07 0.19
N ASN A 51 6.92 -1.12 -0.01
CA ASN A 51 8.32 -1.03 -0.44
C ASN A 51 8.49 -0.41 -1.83
N THR A 52 7.47 -0.47 -2.68
CA THR A 52 7.49 0.12 -4.02
C THR A 52 6.97 1.55 -4.01
N VAL A 53 5.80 1.78 -3.43
CA VAL A 53 5.12 3.08 -3.54
C VAL A 53 5.76 4.14 -2.66
N LEU A 54 6.10 3.82 -1.39
CA LEU A 54 6.56 4.83 -0.45
C LEU A 54 7.87 5.51 -0.86
N PRO A 55 8.88 4.79 -1.39
CA PRO A 55 10.08 5.43 -1.94
C PRO A 55 9.85 6.13 -3.29
N HIS A 56 8.74 5.83 -3.99
CA HIS A 56 8.45 6.30 -5.35
C HIS A 56 7.10 6.99 -5.47
N MET A 57 6.73 7.81 -4.48
CA MET A 57 5.47 8.58 -4.51
C MET A 57 5.39 9.56 -5.68
N ASP A 58 6.49 9.85 -6.36
CA ASP A 58 6.53 10.56 -7.63
C ASP A 58 5.92 9.79 -8.80
N LYS A 59 5.67 8.49 -8.64
CA LYS A 59 5.13 7.59 -9.66
C LYS A 59 3.74 7.06 -9.38
N PHE A 60 3.28 7.18 -8.13
CA PHE A 60 1.99 6.64 -7.69
C PHE A 60 1.21 7.68 -6.91
N SER A 61 -0.11 7.70 -7.07
CA SER A 61 -1.02 8.57 -6.35
C SER A 61 -1.89 7.85 -5.31
N ALA A 62 -1.93 6.52 -5.36
CA ALA A 62 -2.70 5.70 -4.43
C ALA A 62 -2.05 4.34 -4.18
N LEU A 63 -2.35 3.77 -3.00
CA LEU A 63 -1.94 2.41 -2.66
C LEU A 63 -2.99 1.68 -1.83
N GLY A 64 -3.00 0.35 -1.94
CA GLY A 64 -3.84 -0.52 -1.15
C GLY A 64 -3.13 -1.77 -0.66
N THR A 65 -3.38 -2.17 0.59
CA THR A 65 -2.85 -3.43 1.11
C THR A 65 -3.97 -4.30 1.66
N PHE A 66 -3.97 -5.56 1.28
CA PHE A 66 -4.97 -6.54 1.70
C PHE A 66 -4.28 -7.63 2.52
N SER A 67 -4.53 -7.67 3.82
CA SER A 67 -3.82 -8.54 4.79
C SER A 67 -2.30 -8.35 4.74
N GLY A 68 -1.85 -7.14 4.49
CA GLY A 68 -0.44 -6.76 4.45
C GLY A 68 -0.14 -5.66 5.45
N ALA A 69 0.98 -5.79 6.15
CA ALA A 69 1.49 -4.78 7.06
C ALA A 69 3.02 -4.80 7.04
N LEU A 70 3.64 -3.75 7.51
CA LEU A 70 5.09 -3.74 7.75
C LEU A 70 5.37 -4.30 9.14
N PHE A 71 6.16 -5.36 9.19
CA PHE A 71 6.46 -6.06 10.45
C PHE A 71 7.68 -5.45 11.14
N GLY A 72 7.54 -5.21 12.46
CA GLY A 72 8.67 -4.78 13.29
C GLY A 72 9.23 -3.40 12.96
N VAL A 73 8.50 -2.57 12.21
CA VAL A 73 8.92 -1.20 11.89
C VAL A 73 8.24 -0.19 12.81
N ASP A 74 8.95 0.88 13.09
CA ASP A 74 8.36 2.08 13.65
C ASP A 74 7.82 2.95 12.50
N VAL A 75 6.49 3.15 12.46
CA VAL A 75 5.83 3.95 11.43
C VAL A 75 6.32 5.39 11.37
N LYS A 76 6.89 5.92 12.46
CA LYS A 76 7.43 7.29 12.51
C LYS A 76 8.75 7.45 11.77
N THR A 77 9.53 6.39 11.70
CA THR A 77 10.90 6.43 11.18
C THR A 77 11.12 5.63 9.91
N CYS A 78 10.20 4.69 9.60
CA CYS A 78 10.33 3.85 8.40
C CYS A 78 10.32 4.69 7.12
N PHE A 79 10.95 4.17 6.08
CA PHE A 79 11.10 4.86 4.78
C PHE A 79 11.57 6.31 4.92
N ASN A 80 12.60 6.53 5.75
CA ASN A 80 13.16 7.86 6.04
C ASN A 80 12.11 8.83 6.62
N GLY A 81 11.18 8.33 7.43
CA GLY A 81 10.16 9.14 8.09
C GLY A 81 9.07 9.65 7.13
N VAL A 82 8.73 8.88 6.11
CA VAL A 82 7.72 9.27 5.11
C VAL A 82 6.37 9.67 5.73
N PHE A 83 6.00 9.09 6.86
CA PHE A 83 4.77 9.38 7.59
C PHE A 83 4.94 10.46 8.69
N ALA A 84 6.15 10.97 8.92
CA ALA A 84 6.40 11.97 9.96
C ALA A 84 5.77 13.34 9.64
N ASP A 85 5.58 13.63 8.36
CA ASP A 85 4.88 14.83 7.86
C ASP A 85 3.58 14.38 7.16
N ALA A 86 2.52 14.27 7.95
CA ALA A 86 1.23 13.79 7.47
C ALA A 86 0.60 14.70 6.41
N GLU A 87 0.81 16.02 6.50
CA GLU A 87 0.28 16.96 5.52
C GLU A 87 0.93 16.73 4.15
N LYS A 88 2.25 16.61 4.14
CA LYS A 88 3.02 16.31 2.93
C LYS A 88 2.65 14.94 2.35
N TYR A 89 2.51 13.93 3.21
CA TYR A 89 2.09 12.59 2.78
C TYR A 89 0.71 12.63 2.12
N ASN A 90 -0.29 13.17 2.81
CA ASN A 90 -1.67 13.24 2.35
C ASN A 90 -1.84 14.10 1.08
N LYS A 91 -0.94 15.04 0.83
CA LYS A 91 -0.89 15.82 -0.42
C LYS A 91 -0.36 14.98 -1.58
N ASN A 92 0.56 14.05 -1.31
CA ASN A 92 1.16 13.20 -2.33
C ASN A 92 0.33 11.93 -2.59
N ILE A 93 -0.17 11.27 -1.56
CA ILE A 93 -0.99 10.06 -1.71
C ILE A 93 -2.44 10.44 -1.51
N HIS A 94 -3.21 10.44 -2.58
CA HIS A 94 -4.62 10.84 -2.58
C HIS A 94 -5.52 9.78 -1.96
N TYR A 95 -5.15 8.50 -2.09
CA TYR A 95 -5.90 7.42 -1.51
C TYR A 95 -4.99 6.30 -0.97
N MET A 96 -5.17 5.97 0.28
CA MET A 96 -4.54 4.83 0.94
C MET A 96 -5.61 3.93 1.55
N PHE A 97 -5.48 2.62 1.36
CA PHE A 97 -6.39 1.62 1.88
C PHE A 97 -5.63 0.50 2.58
N MET A 98 -6.12 0.08 3.72
CA MET A 98 -5.64 -1.11 4.42
C MET A 98 -6.82 -2.01 4.79
N GLY A 99 -6.79 -3.27 4.36
CA GLY A 99 -7.84 -4.23 4.69
C GLY A 99 -7.30 -5.55 5.19
N CYS A 100 -8.08 -6.26 6.01
CA CYS A 100 -7.77 -7.60 6.52
C CYS A 100 -9.04 -8.38 6.86
N GLY A 101 -8.90 -9.64 7.20
CA GLY A 101 -9.97 -10.44 7.79
C GLY A 101 -10.05 -10.22 9.31
N SER A 102 -11.26 -10.33 9.87
CA SER A 102 -11.45 -10.18 11.33
C SER A 102 -10.78 -11.29 12.15
N GLU A 103 -10.51 -12.43 11.54
CA GLU A 103 -9.86 -13.58 12.17
C GLU A 103 -8.34 -13.61 11.91
N GLU A 104 -7.77 -12.51 11.35
CA GLU A 104 -6.33 -12.35 11.13
C GLU A 104 -5.66 -11.63 12.30
N ASN A 105 -4.38 -11.92 12.50
CA ASN A 105 -3.56 -11.24 13.51
C ASN A 105 -2.17 -10.90 12.94
N PHE A 106 -2.11 -10.24 11.79
CA PHE A 106 -0.87 -9.83 11.14
C PHE A 106 -0.52 -8.35 11.35
N GLY A 107 -1.27 -7.64 12.23
CA GLY A 107 -0.95 -6.27 12.61
C GLY A 107 -1.46 -5.19 11.66
N THR A 108 -2.29 -5.53 10.68
CA THR A 108 -2.87 -4.55 9.72
C THR A 108 -3.66 -3.46 10.43
N GLU A 109 -4.60 -3.83 11.32
CA GLU A 109 -5.41 -2.87 12.09
C GLU A 109 -4.54 -2.00 13.01
N LYS A 110 -3.57 -2.62 13.70
CA LYS A 110 -2.64 -1.90 14.57
C LYS A 110 -1.82 -0.87 13.79
N MET A 111 -1.28 -1.24 12.65
CA MET A 111 -0.53 -0.31 11.80
C MET A 111 -1.42 0.81 11.29
N ALA A 112 -2.63 0.50 10.84
CA ALA A 112 -3.59 1.51 10.37
C ALA A 112 -3.95 2.51 11.49
N GLN A 113 -4.16 2.02 12.71
CA GLN A 113 -4.39 2.88 13.86
C GLN A 113 -3.20 3.81 14.12
N GLN A 114 -1.97 3.29 14.12
CA GLN A 114 -0.76 4.09 14.31
C GLN A 114 -0.60 5.17 13.24
N LEU A 115 -0.92 4.87 11.99
CA LEU A 115 -0.89 5.84 10.89
C LEU A 115 -1.98 6.91 11.06
N ASN A 116 -3.18 6.53 11.46
CA ASN A 116 -4.25 7.48 11.77
C ASN A 116 -3.87 8.43 12.91
N GLU A 117 -3.22 7.92 13.96
CA GLU A 117 -2.72 8.72 15.08
C GLU A 117 -1.67 9.74 14.66
N LEU A 118 -0.92 9.48 13.58
CA LEU A 118 0.01 10.42 12.96
C LEU A 118 -0.69 11.43 12.03
N GLY A 119 -1.99 11.28 11.77
CA GLY A 119 -2.73 12.14 10.87
C GLY A 119 -2.72 11.69 9.40
N ILE A 120 -2.24 10.49 9.12
CA ILE A 120 -2.31 9.91 7.78
C ILE A 120 -3.77 9.55 7.46
N LYS A 121 -4.25 10.00 6.31
CA LYS A 121 -5.60 9.69 5.82
C LYS A 121 -5.57 8.32 5.13
N LEU A 122 -6.35 7.38 5.65
CA LEU A 122 -6.52 6.07 5.04
C LEU A 122 -7.89 5.49 5.38
N ASP A 123 -8.39 4.66 4.48
CA ASP A 123 -9.56 3.83 4.72
C ASP A 123 -9.13 2.47 5.26
N VAL A 124 -9.87 1.99 6.25
CA VAL A 124 -9.63 0.68 6.87
C VAL A 124 -10.86 -0.19 6.70
N TYR A 125 -10.68 -1.42 6.24
CA TYR A 125 -11.75 -2.39 6.11
C TYR A 125 -11.39 -3.71 6.78
N VAL A 126 -12.22 -4.16 7.71
CA VAL A 126 -12.09 -5.47 8.35
C VAL A 126 -13.20 -6.38 7.83
N SER A 127 -12.83 -7.40 7.07
CA SER A 127 -13.75 -8.35 6.48
C SER A 127 -14.30 -9.31 7.56
N PRO A 128 -15.60 -9.27 7.90
CA PRO A 128 -16.11 -10.03 9.02
C PRO A 128 -16.11 -11.54 8.75
N GLY A 129 -15.67 -12.33 9.76
CA GLY A 129 -15.67 -13.79 9.76
C GLY A 129 -14.74 -14.40 8.70
N THR A 130 -13.67 -13.71 8.34
CA THR A 130 -12.71 -14.20 7.35
C THR A 130 -11.27 -14.18 7.85
N HIS A 131 -10.48 -15.09 7.32
CA HIS A 131 -9.07 -15.30 7.62
C HIS A 131 -8.15 -14.75 6.50
N HIS A 132 -6.89 -15.18 6.49
CA HIS A 132 -5.91 -14.89 5.45
C HIS A 132 -6.22 -15.69 4.18
N GLU A 133 -7.22 -15.26 3.42
CA GLU A 133 -7.82 -16.04 2.34
C GLU A 133 -8.40 -15.16 1.21
N TRP A 134 -8.70 -15.80 0.10
CA TRP A 134 -9.25 -15.15 -1.09
C TRP A 134 -10.56 -14.39 -0.85
N LEU A 135 -11.41 -14.85 0.06
CA LEU A 135 -12.65 -14.14 0.37
C LEU A 135 -12.37 -12.77 0.98
N THR A 136 -11.44 -12.69 1.92
CA THR A 136 -10.94 -11.44 2.49
C THR A 136 -10.44 -10.50 1.41
N TRP A 137 -9.54 -10.98 0.56
CA TRP A 137 -8.88 -10.14 -0.45
C TRP A 137 -9.84 -9.66 -1.53
N ARG A 138 -10.79 -10.48 -1.96
CA ARG A 138 -11.84 -10.05 -2.90
C ARG A 138 -12.75 -8.97 -2.31
N ARG A 139 -13.09 -9.08 -1.03
CA ARG A 139 -13.87 -8.06 -0.33
C ARG A 139 -13.06 -6.77 -0.19
N CYS A 140 -11.81 -6.84 0.24
CA CYS A 140 -10.91 -5.68 0.28
C CYS A 140 -10.77 -5.01 -1.10
N PHE A 141 -10.59 -5.78 -2.16
CA PHE A 141 -10.51 -5.25 -3.52
C PHE A 141 -11.79 -4.55 -3.96
N LYS A 142 -12.95 -5.11 -3.61
CA LYS A 142 -14.26 -4.50 -3.88
C LYS A 142 -14.42 -3.15 -3.19
N GLU A 143 -13.94 -3.02 -1.96
CA GLU A 143 -13.98 -1.74 -1.22
C GLU A 143 -12.95 -0.73 -1.75
N PHE A 144 -11.78 -1.21 -2.17
CA PHE A 144 -10.68 -0.36 -2.63
C PHE A 144 -10.93 0.29 -4.01
N VAL A 145 -11.28 -0.52 -5.02
CA VAL A 145 -11.32 -0.09 -6.43
C VAL A 145 -12.27 1.09 -6.71
N PRO A 146 -13.47 1.16 -6.11
CA PRO A 146 -14.40 2.26 -6.38
C PRO A 146 -13.89 3.66 -6.01
N HIS A 147 -12.84 3.76 -5.23
CA HIS A 147 -12.27 5.03 -4.78
C HIS A 147 -11.10 5.52 -5.63
N LEU A 148 -10.57 4.67 -6.52
CA LEU A 148 -9.42 5.02 -7.36
C LEU A 148 -9.77 6.09 -8.40
N PHE A 149 -8.83 7.03 -8.58
CA PHE A 149 -8.84 8.06 -9.63
C PHE A 149 -10.07 8.99 -9.59
N LYS A 150 -10.56 9.28 -8.38
CA LYS A 150 -11.71 10.20 -8.15
C LYS A 150 -11.33 11.50 -7.48
N TRP A 151 -10.05 11.77 -7.36
CA TRP A 151 -9.49 13.01 -6.82
C TRP A 151 -9.33 14.08 -7.87
#